data_94555e54feab72536e078317c39b12b6
#
_entry.id   94555e54feab72536e078317c39b12b6
#
_cell.length_a   1.000
_cell.length_b   1.000
_cell.length_c   1.000
_cell.angle_alpha   90.00
_cell.angle_beta   90.00
_cell.angle_gamma   90.00
#
_symmetry.space_group_name_H-M   'P 1'
#
loop_
_entity.id
_entity.type
_entity.pdbx_description
1 polymer ?
#
loop_
_entity_poly.entity_id
_entity_poly.type
_entity_poly.pdbx_seq_one_letter_code
_entity_poly.pdbx_strand_id
1 'polypeptide(L)'
;MYSITRNVFFIPSYAIGAKEMEKIDKLFNIFKKSGVFDLIDDVYSKEYHKGGRPLIDRHKLIVLIAYAYAFRHTSLRNMETFCKFDLRAINIMDGAIPSHTSIGKFYNEFIVPNRDSLFSKITDAIRDECNIDFNTAFLDGSKFEADANKYKFVWKPTKYHQKLSDKIRIISVSYTHLRAHE
;
A
#
# COMPACT_ATOMS: atom_id res chain seq x y z
N MET A 1 28.01 -25.19 21.01
CA MET A 1 28.22 -23.98 20.18
C MET A 1 27.60 -24.26 18.82
N TYR A 2 26.34 -23.92 18.62
CA TYR A 2 25.64 -24.18 17.36
C TYR A 2 25.92 -23.00 16.42
N SER A 3 26.70 -23.25 15.38
CA SER A 3 26.93 -22.33 14.29
C SER A 3 25.63 -22.25 13.48
N ILE A 4 24.90 -21.15 13.60
CA ILE A 4 23.81 -20.83 12.70
C ILE A 4 24.44 -20.35 11.40
N THR A 5 24.64 -21.27 10.47
CA THR A 5 24.93 -20.92 9.08
C THR A 5 23.75 -20.14 8.57
N ARG A 6 23.87 -18.81 8.45
CA ARG A 6 22.93 -18.01 7.67
C ARG A 6 23.01 -18.52 6.23
N ASN A 7 21.99 -19.22 5.78
CA ASN A 7 21.84 -19.50 4.36
C ASN A 7 21.70 -18.15 3.67
N VAL A 8 22.79 -17.71 3.03
CA VAL A 8 22.75 -16.52 2.17
C VAL A 8 21.97 -16.95 0.94
N PHE A 9 20.71 -16.54 0.89
CA PHE A 9 19.86 -16.81 -0.25
C PHE A 9 20.27 -15.85 -1.37
N PHE A 10 20.91 -16.38 -2.40
CA PHE A 10 21.31 -15.59 -3.57
C PHE A 10 20.42 -15.94 -4.75
N ILE A 11 19.61 -14.97 -5.18
CA ILE A 11 18.87 -15.06 -6.44
C ILE A 11 19.69 -14.32 -7.49
N PRO A 12 20.14 -14.98 -8.54
CA PRO A 12 20.84 -14.30 -9.63
C PRO A 12 19.90 -13.29 -10.30
N SER A 13 20.37 -12.09 -10.59
CA SER A 13 19.58 -11.02 -11.20
C SER A 13 18.94 -11.44 -12.55
N TYR A 14 19.58 -12.34 -13.29
CA TYR A 14 19.02 -12.87 -14.53
C TYR A 14 17.75 -13.71 -14.31
N ALA A 15 17.53 -14.30 -13.14
CA ALA A 15 16.35 -15.10 -12.83
C ALA A 15 15.09 -14.24 -12.67
N ILE A 16 15.25 -12.97 -12.30
CA ILE A 16 14.14 -12.02 -12.14
C ILE A 16 13.97 -11.18 -13.41
N GLY A 17 15.07 -10.94 -14.14
CA GLY A 17 15.12 -10.04 -15.29
C GLY A 17 15.46 -8.60 -14.90
N ALA A 18 16.33 -7.97 -15.71
CA ALA A 18 16.88 -6.64 -15.42
C ALA A 18 15.81 -5.56 -15.24
N LYS A 19 14.76 -5.57 -16.07
CA LYS A 19 13.66 -4.60 -16.00
C LYS A 19 12.86 -4.69 -14.67
N GLU A 20 12.64 -5.89 -14.16
CA GLU A 20 11.92 -6.07 -12.89
C GLU A 20 12.80 -5.70 -11.70
N MET A 21 14.10 -5.98 -11.76
CA MET A 21 15.06 -5.52 -10.76
C MET A 21 15.09 -3.99 -10.70
N GLU A 22 15.16 -3.32 -11.85
CA GLU A 22 15.11 -1.86 -11.92
C GLU A 22 13.83 -1.27 -11.27
N LYS A 23 12.67 -1.91 -11.46
CA LYS A 23 11.41 -1.48 -10.82
C LYS A 23 11.47 -1.64 -9.30
N ILE A 24 12.02 -2.75 -8.82
CA ILE A 24 12.19 -3.01 -7.38
C ILE A 24 13.13 -1.96 -6.78
N ASP A 25 14.26 -1.68 -7.43
CA ASP A 25 15.23 -0.69 -6.97
C ASP A 25 14.62 0.73 -6.97
N LYS A 26 13.88 1.10 -8.01
CA LYS A 26 13.14 2.37 -8.05
C LYS A 26 12.15 2.48 -6.89
N LEU A 27 11.42 1.41 -6.60
CA LEU A 27 10.47 1.40 -5.49
C LEU A 27 11.18 1.59 -4.14
N PHE A 28 12.29 0.90 -3.89
CA PHE A 28 13.12 1.12 -2.70
C PHE A 28 13.60 2.57 -2.60
N ASN A 29 14.07 3.15 -3.71
CA ASN A 29 14.54 4.53 -3.77
C ASN A 29 13.42 5.54 -3.46
N ILE A 30 12.20 5.32 -3.98
CA ILE A 30 11.04 6.17 -3.68
C ILE A 30 10.73 6.12 -2.17
N PHE A 31 10.65 4.93 -1.58
CA PHE A 31 10.39 4.81 -0.14
C PHE A 31 11.50 5.41 0.72
N LYS A 32 12.75 5.31 0.31
CA LYS A 32 13.89 5.94 0.98
C LYS A 32 13.83 7.46 0.89
N LYS A 33 13.65 8.01 -0.31
CA LYS A 33 13.58 9.47 -0.56
C LYS A 33 12.36 10.10 0.10
N SER A 34 11.24 9.38 0.20
CA SER A 34 10.03 9.88 0.85
C SER A 34 10.15 10.05 2.37
N GLY A 35 11.22 9.56 3.02
CA GLY A 35 11.36 9.54 4.47
C GLY A 35 10.40 8.57 5.18
N VAL A 36 9.85 7.59 4.46
CA VAL A 36 9.00 6.54 5.05
C VAL A 36 9.82 5.58 5.88
N PHE A 37 11.07 5.31 5.50
CA PHE A 37 11.97 4.46 6.29
C PHE A 37 12.31 5.11 7.62
N ASP A 38 12.58 6.40 7.64
CA ASP A 38 12.83 7.16 8.87
C ASP A 38 11.60 7.12 9.81
N LEU A 39 10.40 7.24 9.23
CA LEU A 39 9.15 7.12 10.00
C LEU A 39 8.98 5.72 10.61
N ILE A 40 9.37 4.66 9.91
CA ILE A 40 9.37 3.29 10.44
C ILE A 40 10.35 3.19 11.61
N ASP A 41 11.56 3.71 11.44
CA ASP A 41 12.61 3.66 12.46
C ASP A 41 12.19 4.44 13.72
N ASP A 42 11.56 5.60 13.57
CA ASP A 42 11.03 6.39 14.68
C ASP A 42 9.96 5.65 15.48
N VAL A 43 8.99 5.03 14.79
CA VAL A 43 7.89 4.29 15.43
C VAL A 43 8.41 3.07 16.18
N TYR A 44 9.40 2.37 15.61
CA TYR A 44 9.91 1.12 16.15
C TYR A 44 11.23 1.25 16.91
N SER A 45 11.76 2.46 17.09
CA SER A 45 13.02 2.74 17.81
C SER A 45 13.09 2.15 19.22
N LYS A 46 11.92 1.94 19.86
CA LYS A 46 11.79 1.44 21.24
C LYS A 46 11.64 -0.07 21.35
N GLU A 47 11.58 -0.78 20.22
CA GLU A 47 11.46 -2.24 20.28
C GLU A 47 12.81 -2.90 20.59
N TYR A 48 12.97 -3.33 21.84
CA TYR A 48 14.12 -4.10 22.28
C TYR A 48 14.03 -5.56 21.81
N HIS A 49 15.12 -6.04 21.20
CA HIS A 49 15.32 -7.45 20.89
C HIS A 49 15.53 -8.25 22.19
N LYS A 50 14.51 -8.90 22.67
CA LYS A 50 14.60 -9.88 23.79
C LYS A 50 14.86 -11.27 23.23
N GLY A 51 15.93 -11.53 22.51
CA GLY A 51 16.24 -12.86 21.98
C GLY A 51 15.07 -13.55 21.26
N GLY A 52 15.28 -14.59 20.49
CA GLY A 52 14.25 -15.33 19.76
C GLY A 52 14.38 -15.25 18.24
N ARG A 53 13.28 -15.44 17.51
CA ARG A 53 13.27 -15.36 16.05
C ARG A 53 13.63 -13.94 15.59
N PRO A 54 14.54 -13.78 14.60
CA PRO A 54 14.88 -12.48 14.04
C PRO A 54 13.62 -11.73 13.59
N LEU A 55 13.57 -10.42 13.88
CA LEU A 55 12.48 -9.57 13.40
C LEU A 55 12.54 -9.48 11.87
N ILE A 56 11.36 -9.42 11.28
CA ILE A 56 11.20 -9.17 9.85
C ILE A 56 11.59 -7.71 9.59
N ASP A 57 12.40 -7.50 8.57
CA ASP A 57 12.80 -6.17 8.12
C ASP A 57 11.55 -5.40 7.65
N ARG A 58 11.23 -4.32 8.35
CA ARG A 58 10.02 -3.51 8.12
C ARG A 58 10.14 -2.60 6.90
N HIS A 59 11.36 -2.18 6.56
CA HIS A 59 11.61 -1.44 5.32
C HIS A 59 11.31 -2.31 4.10
N LYS A 60 11.76 -3.56 4.11
CA LYS A 60 11.44 -4.53 3.05
C LYS A 60 9.96 -4.90 3.05
N LEU A 61 9.35 -4.99 4.24
CA LEU A 61 7.95 -5.36 4.36
C LEU A 61 7.00 -4.32 3.75
N ILE A 62 7.27 -3.01 3.94
CA ILE A 62 6.45 -1.97 3.31
C ILE A 62 6.62 -1.96 1.79
N VAL A 63 7.85 -2.16 1.29
CA VAL A 63 8.13 -2.28 -0.14
C VAL A 63 7.44 -3.52 -0.73
N LEU A 64 7.49 -4.65 -0.02
CA LEU A 64 6.78 -5.87 -0.41
C LEU A 64 5.27 -5.64 -0.53
N ILE A 65 4.66 -4.99 0.47
CA ILE A 65 3.23 -4.71 0.46
C ILE A 65 2.87 -3.85 -0.75
N ALA A 66 3.59 -2.77 -1.01
CA ALA A 66 3.35 -1.91 -2.17
C ALA A 66 3.52 -2.68 -3.50
N TYR A 67 4.57 -3.50 -3.60
CA TYR A 67 4.82 -4.32 -4.78
C TYR A 67 3.74 -5.38 -4.99
N ALA A 68 3.28 -6.04 -3.90
CA ALA A 68 2.21 -7.03 -3.94
C ALA A 68 0.88 -6.42 -4.43
N TYR A 69 0.54 -5.22 -3.98
CA TYR A 69 -0.64 -4.51 -4.48
C TYR A 69 -0.57 -4.21 -5.98
N ALA A 70 0.60 -3.84 -6.51
CA ALA A 70 0.79 -3.62 -7.94
C ALA A 70 0.52 -4.87 -8.77
N PHE A 71 0.73 -6.06 -8.21
CA PHE A 71 0.44 -7.36 -8.81
C PHE A 71 -0.92 -7.96 -8.37
N ARG A 72 -1.81 -7.14 -7.80
CA ARG A 72 -3.16 -7.52 -7.36
C ARG A 72 -3.20 -8.58 -6.25
N HIS A 73 -2.13 -8.75 -5.50
CA HIS A 73 -2.13 -9.57 -4.29
C HIS A 73 -2.63 -8.74 -3.10
N THR A 74 -3.94 -8.53 -3.02
CA THR A 74 -4.57 -7.62 -2.05
C THR A 74 -4.86 -8.26 -0.70
N SER A 75 -4.96 -9.58 -0.61
CA SER A 75 -5.20 -10.26 0.66
C SER A 75 -3.90 -10.65 1.36
N LEU A 76 -3.90 -10.60 2.70
CA LEU A 76 -2.71 -10.93 3.51
C LEU A 76 -2.21 -12.37 3.25
N ARG A 77 -3.12 -13.32 3.01
CA ARG A 77 -2.77 -14.71 2.68
C ARG A 77 -2.16 -14.82 1.30
N ASN A 78 -2.67 -14.05 0.32
CA ASN A 78 -2.08 -14.01 -1.01
C ASN A 78 -0.68 -13.38 -0.97
N MET A 79 -0.44 -12.36 -0.13
CA MET A 79 0.90 -11.80 0.06
C MET A 79 1.87 -12.81 0.68
N GLU A 80 1.43 -13.59 1.68
CA GLU A 80 2.24 -14.67 2.23
C GLU A 80 2.58 -15.73 1.17
N THR A 81 1.60 -16.13 0.35
CA THR A 81 1.80 -17.07 -0.76
C THR A 81 2.74 -16.49 -1.82
N PHE A 82 2.60 -15.21 -2.13
CA PHE A 82 3.47 -14.48 -3.04
C PHE A 82 4.94 -14.52 -2.57
N CYS A 83 5.19 -14.33 -1.26
CA CYS A 83 6.53 -14.44 -0.69
C CYS A 83 7.10 -15.87 -0.72
N LYS A 84 6.26 -16.90 -0.83
CA LYS A 84 6.73 -18.30 -0.89
C LYS A 84 7.16 -18.72 -2.28
N PHE A 85 6.52 -18.19 -3.32
CA PHE A 85 6.63 -18.75 -4.66
C PHE A 85 7.12 -17.77 -5.72
N ASP A 86 7.08 -16.46 -5.48
CA ASP A 86 7.52 -15.48 -6.47
C ASP A 86 8.95 -15.02 -6.18
N LEU A 87 9.83 -15.18 -7.17
CA LEU A 87 11.24 -14.81 -7.04
C LEU A 87 11.46 -13.34 -6.72
N ARG A 88 10.57 -12.46 -7.18
CA ARG A 88 10.63 -11.01 -6.94
C ARG A 88 10.36 -10.70 -5.47
N ALA A 89 9.30 -11.31 -4.92
CA ALA A 89 8.98 -11.16 -3.50
C ALA A 89 10.05 -11.77 -2.60
N ILE A 90 10.59 -12.93 -2.99
CA ILE A 90 11.70 -13.58 -2.29
C ILE A 90 12.93 -12.66 -2.30
N ASN A 91 13.22 -12.01 -3.42
CA ASN A 91 14.35 -11.08 -3.54
C ASN A 91 14.13 -9.81 -2.66
N ILE A 92 12.93 -9.20 -2.69
CA ILE A 92 12.60 -8.04 -1.85
C ILE A 92 12.82 -8.37 -0.37
N MET A 93 12.48 -9.58 0.05
CA MET A 93 12.53 -10.02 1.45
C MET A 93 13.84 -10.75 1.83
N ASP A 94 14.82 -10.86 0.94
CA ASP A 94 16.05 -11.66 1.12
C ASP A 94 15.76 -13.09 1.59
N GLY A 95 14.73 -13.71 1.03
CA GLY A 95 14.30 -15.06 1.38
C GLY A 95 13.51 -15.18 2.69
N ALA A 96 13.27 -14.09 3.40
CA ALA A 96 12.38 -14.10 4.55
C ALA A 96 10.92 -14.24 4.10
N ILE A 97 10.17 -15.11 4.78
CA ILE A 97 8.75 -15.34 4.49
C ILE A 97 7.92 -14.80 5.65
N PRO A 98 7.36 -13.59 5.54
CA PRO A 98 6.45 -13.06 6.54
C PRO A 98 5.13 -13.84 6.52
N SER A 99 4.62 -14.22 7.69
CA SER A 99 3.29 -14.80 7.79
C SER A 99 2.22 -13.73 7.56
N HIS A 100 1.03 -14.13 7.09
CA HIS A 100 -0.11 -13.22 6.94
C HIS A 100 -0.44 -12.47 8.24
N THR A 101 -0.23 -13.10 9.40
CA THR A 101 -0.41 -12.46 10.71
C THR A 101 0.62 -11.36 10.96
N SER A 102 1.90 -11.60 10.60
CA SER A 102 2.96 -10.58 10.74
C SER A 102 2.73 -9.40 9.80
N ILE A 103 2.30 -9.66 8.56
CA ILE A 103 1.92 -8.62 7.60
C ILE A 103 0.74 -7.81 8.14
N GLY A 104 -0.31 -8.49 8.63
CA GLY A 104 -1.50 -7.84 9.19
C GLY A 104 -1.20 -7.02 10.43
N LYS A 105 -0.31 -7.49 11.31
CA LYS A 105 0.16 -6.74 12.47
C LYS A 105 0.83 -5.43 12.03
N PHE A 106 1.80 -5.49 11.14
CA PHE A 106 2.46 -4.30 10.61
C PHE A 106 1.49 -3.35 9.91
N TYR A 107 0.55 -3.88 9.14
CA TYR A 107 -0.47 -3.08 8.47
C TYR A 107 -1.32 -2.28 9.47
N ASN A 108 -1.83 -2.94 10.52
CA ASN A 108 -2.70 -2.31 11.51
C ASN A 108 -1.94 -1.38 12.47
N GLU A 109 -0.70 -1.71 12.84
CA GLU A 109 0.08 -0.94 13.81
C GLU A 109 0.83 0.24 13.19
N PHE A 110 1.21 0.13 11.90
CA PHE A 110 1.99 1.16 11.23
C PHE A 110 1.25 1.83 10.07
N ILE A 111 0.75 1.05 9.09
CA ILE A 111 0.19 1.64 7.86
C ILE A 111 -1.11 2.38 8.15
N VAL A 112 -2.05 1.76 8.86
CA VAL A 112 -3.37 2.34 9.13
C VAL A 112 -3.28 3.66 9.92
N PRO A 113 -2.53 3.74 11.04
CA PRO A 113 -2.42 4.99 11.79
C PRO A 113 -1.70 6.11 11.03
N ASN A 114 -0.75 5.77 10.15
CA ASN A 114 0.08 6.74 9.45
C ASN A 114 -0.33 6.95 7.97
N ARG A 115 -1.49 6.45 7.55
CA ARG A 115 -1.90 6.39 6.14
C ARG A 115 -1.81 7.74 5.42
N ASP A 116 -2.28 8.82 6.04
CA ASP A 116 -2.35 10.13 5.40
C ASP A 116 -0.94 10.72 5.24
N SER A 117 -0.08 10.56 6.25
CA SER A 117 1.33 10.94 6.19
C SER A 117 2.11 10.11 5.15
N LEU A 118 1.88 8.79 5.11
CA LEU A 118 2.49 7.90 4.13
C LEU A 118 2.08 8.29 2.71
N PHE A 119 0.79 8.54 2.50
CA PHE A 119 0.27 8.93 1.19
C PHE A 119 0.89 10.23 0.71
N SER A 120 0.94 11.28 1.54
CA SER A 120 1.56 12.55 1.20
C SER A 120 3.05 12.38 0.86
N LYS A 121 3.82 11.76 1.76
CA LYS A 121 5.26 11.55 1.59
C LYS A 121 5.60 10.77 0.31
N ILE A 122 4.87 9.69 0.04
CA ILE A 122 5.09 8.86 -1.15
C ILE A 122 4.70 9.63 -2.42
N THR A 123 3.58 10.37 -2.40
CA THR A 123 3.12 11.16 -3.54
C THR A 123 4.13 12.26 -3.88
N ASP A 124 4.67 12.96 -2.88
CA ASP A 124 5.70 13.98 -3.08
C ASP A 124 6.98 13.37 -3.67
N ALA A 125 7.42 12.22 -3.16
CA ALA A 125 8.60 11.54 -3.71
C ALA A 125 8.39 11.05 -5.16
N ILE A 126 7.18 10.57 -5.50
CA ILE A 126 6.84 10.17 -6.87
C ILE A 126 6.81 11.39 -7.80
N ARG A 127 6.27 12.52 -7.33
CA ARG A 127 6.27 13.78 -8.09
C ARG A 127 7.68 14.17 -8.50
N ASP A 128 8.60 14.17 -7.53
CA ASP A 128 9.98 14.58 -7.74
C ASP A 128 10.74 13.60 -8.64
N GLU A 129 10.52 12.29 -8.47
CA GLU A 129 11.22 11.28 -9.26
C GLU A 129 10.70 11.16 -10.70
N CYS A 130 9.40 11.37 -10.91
CA CYS A 130 8.75 11.17 -12.20
C CYS A 130 8.52 12.48 -12.97
N ASN A 131 8.90 13.65 -12.43
CA ASN A 131 8.60 14.98 -12.99
C ASN A 131 7.12 15.14 -13.39
N ILE A 132 6.21 14.68 -12.54
CA ILE A 132 4.77 14.72 -12.83
C ILE A 132 4.27 16.14 -12.56
N ASP A 133 3.65 16.75 -13.58
CA ASP A 133 2.93 18.02 -13.42
C ASP A 133 1.60 17.79 -12.72
N PHE A 134 1.44 18.34 -11.51
CA PHE A 134 0.21 18.28 -10.73
C PHE A 134 -0.72 19.48 -10.94
N ASN A 135 -0.38 20.38 -11.86
CA ASN A 135 -1.25 21.52 -12.19
C ASN A 135 -2.54 21.07 -12.91
N THR A 136 -2.51 19.86 -13.50
CA THR A 136 -3.66 19.30 -14.19
C THR A 136 -4.16 18.07 -13.44
N ALA A 137 -5.34 18.15 -12.84
CA ALA A 137 -6.01 17.02 -12.17
C ALA A 137 -7.19 16.53 -13.01
N PHE A 138 -7.23 15.23 -13.28
CA PHE A 138 -8.40 14.58 -13.88
C PHE A 138 -9.26 13.98 -12.78
N LEU A 139 -10.50 14.49 -12.65
CA LEU A 139 -11.50 13.92 -11.74
C LEU A 139 -12.38 12.97 -12.54
N ASP A 140 -12.29 11.68 -12.25
CA ASP A 140 -13.21 10.68 -12.79
C ASP A 140 -14.16 10.20 -11.69
N GLY A 141 -15.46 10.16 -12.03
CA GLY A 141 -16.51 9.66 -11.14
C GLY A 141 -16.63 8.15 -11.24
N SER A 142 -16.02 7.41 -10.31
CA SER A 142 -16.24 5.97 -10.20
C SER A 142 -17.64 5.67 -9.66
N LYS A 143 -18.44 4.94 -10.44
CA LYS A 143 -19.73 4.43 -9.98
C LYS A 143 -19.50 3.21 -9.10
N PHE A 144 -19.72 3.35 -7.80
CA PHE A 144 -19.77 2.20 -6.89
C PHE A 144 -21.17 1.60 -6.93
N GLU A 145 -21.30 0.43 -7.52
CA GLU A 145 -22.52 -0.37 -7.36
C GLU A 145 -22.41 -1.12 -6.02
N ALA A 146 -23.39 -0.84 -5.14
CA ALA A 146 -23.52 -1.66 -3.94
C ALA A 146 -23.87 -3.09 -4.36
N ASP A 147 -23.18 -4.08 -3.80
CA ASP A 147 -23.48 -5.51 -3.98
C ASP A 147 -24.76 -5.86 -3.19
N ALA A 148 -25.82 -5.13 -3.50
CA ALA A 148 -27.13 -5.29 -2.90
C ALA A 148 -27.99 -6.15 -3.84
N ASN A 149 -28.58 -7.19 -3.27
CA ASN A 149 -29.50 -8.06 -3.99
C ASN A 149 -30.60 -7.21 -4.67
N LYS A 150 -30.61 -7.15 -6.01
CA LYS A 150 -31.54 -6.36 -6.84
C LYS A 150 -33.02 -6.60 -6.52
N TYR A 151 -33.32 -7.69 -5.82
CA TYR A 151 -34.69 -8.09 -5.51
C TYR A 151 -35.13 -7.76 -4.08
N LYS A 152 -34.26 -7.21 -3.23
CA LYS A 152 -34.62 -6.70 -1.91
C LYS A 152 -34.88 -5.20 -1.96
N PHE A 153 -36.10 -4.81 -2.31
CA PHE A 153 -36.56 -3.45 -2.16
C PHE A 153 -36.81 -3.13 -0.68
N VAL A 154 -36.01 -2.23 -0.13
CA VAL A 154 -36.32 -1.63 1.18
C VAL A 154 -37.12 -0.36 0.92
N TRP A 155 -38.39 -0.40 1.19
CA TRP A 155 -39.26 0.79 1.18
C TRP A 155 -38.80 1.75 2.29
N LYS A 156 -38.26 2.91 1.92
CA LYS A 156 -37.97 3.99 2.87
C LYS A 156 -39.00 5.08 2.74
N PRO A 157 -39.47 5.69 3.87
CA PRO A 157 -40.42 6.78 3.84
C PRO A 157 -39.92 7.96 2.99
N THR A 158 -40.84 8.64 2.31
CA THR A 158 -40.58 9.78 1.42
C THR A 158 -39.72 10.89 2.06
N LYS A 159 -39.82 11.10 3.36
CA LYS A 159 -38.99 12.05 4.12
C LYS A 159 -37.49 11.73 4.11
N TYR A 160 -37.12 10.46 3.91
CA TYR A 160 -35.74 10.08 3.81
C TYR A 160 -35.15 10.38 2.43
N HIS A 161 -35.96 10.25 1.39
CA HIS A 161 -35.57 10.59 0.01
C HIS A 161 -35.32 12.08 -0.16
N GLN A 162 -36.12 12.93 0.45
CA GLN A 162 -35.92 14.39 0.42
C GLN A 162 -34.59 14.79 1.03
N LYS A 163 -34.23 14.26 2.22
CA LYS A 163 -32.94 14.57 2.84
C LYS A 163 -31.72 14.08 2.03
N LEU A 164 -31.83 12.96 1.35
CA LEU A 164 -30.78 12.44 0.48
C LEU A 164 -30.68 13.26 -0.81
N SER A 165 -31.80 13.59 -1.41
CA SER A 165 -31.91 14.45 -2.59
C SER A 165 -31.31 15.84 -2.33
N ASP A 166 -31.58 16.44 -1.16
CA ASP A 166 -31.03 17.74 -0.78
C ASP A 166 -29.52 17.68 -0.59
N LYS A 167 -28.99 16.61 0.02
CA LYS A 167 -27.55 16.40 0.13
C LYS A 167 -26.89 16.21 -1.23
N ILE A 168 -27.46 15.42 -2.12
CA ILE A 168 -26.98 15.21 -3.49
C ILE A 168 -26.99 16.53 -4.26
N ARG A 169 -28.06 17.33 -4.09
CA ARG A 169 -28.18 18.65 -4.73
C ARG A 169 -27.09 19.62 -4.26
N ILE A 170 -26.76 19.65 -2.97
CA ILE A 170 -25.66 20.47 -2.43
C ILE A 170 -24.34 20.07 -3.04
N ILE A 171 -24.05 18.76 -3.13
CA ILE A 171 -22.81 18.24 -3.73
C ILE A 171 -22.77 18.57 -5.23
N SER A 172 -23.87 18.39 -5.94
CA SER A 172 -23.99 18.68 -7.36
C SER A 172 -23.81 20.18 -7.68
N VAL A 173 -24.35 21.07 -6.84
CA VAL A 173 -24.20 22.53 -6.99
C VAL A 173 -22.75 22.95 -6.73
N SER A 174 -22.08 22.35 -5.74
CA SER A 174 -20.66 22.60 -5.47
C SER A 174 -19.78 22.16 -6.65
N TYR A 175 -20.10 21.03 -7.27
CA TYR A 175 -19.38 20.50 -8.42
C TYR A 175 -19.56 21.36 -9.70
N THR A 176 -20.77 21.84 -9.96
CA THR A 176 -21.03 22.73 -11.11
C THR A 176 -20.41 24.12 -10.94
N HIS A 177 -20.28 24.61 -9.70
CA HIS A 177 -19.62 25.91 -9.42
C HIS A 177 -18.11 25.86 -9.65
N LEU A 178 -17.46 24.72 -9.35
CA LEU A 178 -16.05 24.52 -9.64
C LEU A 178 -15.77 24.46 -11.14
N ARG A 179 -16.69 23.97 -11.96
CA ARG A 179 -16.56 23.88 -13.42
C ARG A 179 -16.88 25.18 -14.16
N ALA A 180 -17.52 26.12 -13.53
CA ALA A 180 -17.91 27.40 -14.14
C ALA A 180 -16.83 28.51 -13.98
N HIS A 181 -15.70 28.22 -13.36
CA HIS A 181 -14.56 29.11 -13.17
C HIS A 181 -13.33 28.73 -13.98
N GLU A 182 -13.45 27.79 -14.92
CA GLU A 182 -12.54 27.57 -16.05
C GLU A 182 -13.12 28.24 -17.30
#